data_bf034d86ffbc408f023e849db90cab3b
#
_entry.id   bf034d86ffbc408f023e849db90cab3b
#
_cell.length_a   1.000
_cell.length_b   1.000
_cell.length_c   1.000
_cell.angle_alpha   90.00
_cell.angle_beta   90.00
_cell.angle_gamma   90.00
#
_symmetry.space_group_name_H-M   'P 1'
#
loop_
_entity.id
_entity.type
_entity.pdbx_description
1 polymer ?
#
loop_
_entity_poly.entity_id
_entity_poly.type
_entity_poly.pdbx_seq_one_letter_code
_entity_poly.pdbx_strand_id
1 'polypeptide(L)'
;MSFGIFVINLPEAVVRRERVSGHLATMGLDAIVVEAVRGSMLSAAERASVADDSRSVGRYGRALTPGELGCSLSHVRAYDQLLGTGHEFGLILEDDAVLLPDVAALLVSAETRVWMESPQPRLLLLTPIRAFLARGAVPFATGYRRVEVRRAWEGYGYLVNRAAADAMRKINSPAWLSADDWVAYRRLGRIELCGLDPFCIGYLD
;
A
#
# COMPACT_ATOMS: atom_id res chain seq x y z
N MET A 1 -9.02 -18.00 -3.01
CA MET A 1 -7.71 -17.47 -2.55
C MET A 1 -7.99 -16.52 -1.39
N SER A 2 -7.15 -16.50 -0.34
CA SER A 2 -7.36 -15.62 0.81
C SER A 2 -6.90 -14.17 0.58
N PHE A 3 -6.34 -13.85 -0.59
CA PHE A 3 -5.83 -12.51 -0.92
C PHE A 3 -6.37 -11.98 -2.26
N GLY A 4 -6.41 -10.66 -2.39
CA GLY A 4 -6.67 -9.94 -3.63
C GLY A 4 -5.48 -9.08 -4.04
N ILE A 5 -5.39 -8.72 -5.33
CA ILE A 5 -4.41 -7.77 -5.85
C ILE A 5 -5.17 -6.54 -6.36
N PHE A 6 -4.76 -5.36 -5.93
CA PHE A 6 -5.42 -4.09 -6.21
C PHE A 6 -4.41 -3.14 -6.84
N VAL A 7 -4.61 -2.78 -8.10
CA VAL A 7 -3.76 -1.87 -8.86
C VAL A 7 -4.39 -0.50 -8.92
N ILE A 8 -3.77 0.48 -8.30
CA ILE A 8 -4.18 1.88 -8.35
C ILE A 8 -3.73 2.47 -9.68
N ASN A 9 -4.67 2.94 -10.49
CA ASN A 9 -4.37 3.50 -11.81
C ASN A 9 -5.33 4.63 -12.16
N LEU A 10 -4.80 5.73 -12.71
CA LEU A 10 -5.62 6.79 -13.29
C LEU A 10 -6.30 6.28 -14.58
N PRO A 11 -7.59 6.55 -14.82
CA PRO A 11 -8.34 6.03 -15.96
C PRO A 11 -7.65 6.29 -17.32
N GLU A 12 -7.04 7.43 -17.47
CA GLU A 12 -6.32 7.84 -18.69
C GLU A 12 -4.91 7.22 -18.83
N ALA A 13 -4.34 6.65 -17.76
CA ALA A 13 -3.02 6.01 -17.81
C ALA A 13 -3.11 4.57 -18.35
N VAL A 14 -3.73 4.40 -19.53
CA VAL A 14 -4.04 3.10 -20.14
C VAL A 14 -2.77 2.26 -20.35
N VAL A 15 -1.72 2.86 -20.90
CA VAL A 15 -0.45 2.15 -21.18
C VAL A 15 0.18 1.58 -19.91
N ARG A 16 0.18 2.34 -18.80
CA ARG A 16 0.69 1.86 -17.52
C ARG A 16 -0.16 0.73 -16.97
N ARG A 17 -1.50 0.85 -17.05
CA ARG A 17 -2.44 -0.21 -16.65
C ARG A 17 -2.21 -1.49 -17.44
N GLU A 18 -2.12 -1.42 -18.76
CA GLU A 18 -1.87 -2.59 -19.61
C GLU A 18 -0.54 -3.27 -19.30
N ARG A 19 0.50 -2.48 -19.04
CA ARG A 19 1.81 -2.98 -18.68
C ARG A 19 1.79 -3.76 -17.36
N VAL A 20 1.27 -3.15 -16.28
CA VAL A 20 1.24 -3.82 -14.96
C VAL A 20 0.32 -5.04 -14.98
N SER A 21 -0.84 -4.95 -15.65
CA SER A 21 -1.76 -6.10 -15.79
C SER A 21 -1.14 -7.22 -16.62
N GLY A 22 -0.47 -6.88 -17.72
CA GLY A 22 0.26 -7.86 -18.53
C GLY A 22 1.39 -8.54 -17.75
N HIS A 23 2.13 -7.78 -16.95
CA HIS A 23 3.18 -8.32 -16.08
C HIS A 23 2.61 -9.29 -15.04
N LEU A 24 1.52 -8.92 -14.36
CA LEU A 24 0.83 -9.80 -13.41
C LEU A 24 0.33 -11.08 -14.11
N ALA A 25 -0.26 -10.97 -15.30
CA ALA A 25 -0.74 -12.10 -16.07
C ALA A 25 0.38 -13.12 -16.41
N THR A 26 1.62 -12.66 -16.67
CA THR A 26 2.77 -13.56 -16.87
C THR A 26 3.10 -14.42 -15.65
N MET A 27 2.67 -13.97 -14.45
CA MET A 27 2.84 -14.69 -13.19
C MET A 27 1.58 -15.51 -12.80
N GLY A 28 0.55 -15.54 -13.66
CA GLY A 28 -0.73 -16.18 -13.35
C GLY A 28 -1.55 -15.45 -12.28
N LEU A 29 -1.35 -14.13 -12.16
CA LEU A 29 -2.01 -13.27 -11.17
C LEU A 29 -3.00 -12.34 -11.87
N ASP A 30 -4.21 -12.24 -11.29
CA ASP A 30 -5.24 -11.30 -11.71
C ASP A 30 -5.38 -10.17 -10.69
N ALA A 31 -5.64 -8.96 -11.17
CA ALA A 31 -5.80 -7.79 -10.32
C ALA A 31 -7.13 -7.06 -10.53
N ILE A 32 -7.63 -6.49 -9.47
CA ILE A 32 -8.73 -5.51 -9.48
C ILE A 32 -8.11 -4.13 -9.71
N VAL A 33 -8.51 -3.44 -10.76
CA VAL A 33 -8.09 -2.06 -11.00
C VAL A 33 -8.90 -1.13 -10.11
N VAL A 34 -8.20 -0.36 -9.29
CA VAL A 34 -8.76 0.69 -8.45
C VAL A 34 -8.59 2.02 -9.15
N GLU A 35 -9.70 2.68 -9.48
CA GLU A 35 -9.66 3.99 -10.12
C GLU A 35 -9.03 5.02 -9.17
N ALA A 36 -7.87 5.56 -9.58
CA ALA A 36 -7.14 6.57 -8.82
C ALA A 36 -7.84 7.94 -8.86
N VAL A 37 -7.62 8.73 -7.81
CA VAL A 37 -8.11 10.10 -7.72
C VAL A 37 -7.07 11.06 -8.29
N ARG A 38 -7.45 11.85 -9.29
CA ARG A 38 -6.64 12.96 -9.76
C ARG A 38 -6.86 14.18 -8.87
N GLY A 39 -6.04 14.36 -7.84
CA GLY A 39 -6.20 15.41 -6.86
C GLY A 39 -6.14 16.84 -7.43
N SER A 40 -5.47 17.03 -8.58
CA SER A 40 -5.44 18.33 -9.30
C SER A 40 -6.77 18.70 -9.97
N MET A 41 -7.69 17.75 -10.12
CA MET A 41 -9.02 17.98 -10.69
C MET A 41 -10.10 18.23 -9.65
N LEU A 42 -9.77 18.11 -8.37
CA LEU A 42 -10.71 18.40 -7.29
C LEU A 42 -10.95 19.92 -7.22
N SER A 43 -12.21 20.31 -7.27
CA SER A 43 -12.62 21.68 -6.94
C SER A 43 -12.30 22.02 -5.48
N ALA A 44 -12.29 23.30 -5.12
CA ALA A 44 -12.06 23.74 -3.75
C ALA A 44 -13.09 23.14 -2.76
N ALA A 45 -14.35 23.01 -3.19
CA ALA A 45 -15.40 22.41 -2.36
C ALA A 45 -15.20 20.91 -2.16
N GLU A 46 -14.87 20.16 -3.22
CA GLU A 46 -14.55 18.75 -3.11
C GLU A 46 -13.33 18.52 -2.22
N ARG A 47 -12.24 19.30 -2.44
CA ARG A 47 -11.05 19.22 -1.59
C ARG A 47 -11.42 19.42 -0.11
N ALA A 48 -12.21 20.47 0.21
CA ALA A 48 -12.62 20.77 1.57
C ALA A 48 -13.45 19.64 2.21
N SER A 49 -14.17 18.84 1.40
CA SER A 49 -14.95 17.70 1.90
C SER A 49 -14.12 16.44 2.17
N VAL A 50 -12.97 16.28 1.51
CA VAL A 50 -12.16 15.04 1.56
C VAL A 50 -10.81 15.21 2.22
N ALA A 51 -10.36 16.45 2.51
CA ALA A 51 -9.06 16.74 3.12
C ALA A 51 -9.20 17.45 4.47
N ASP A 52 -8.30 17.14 5.40
CA ASP A 52 -8.10 17.90 6.65
C ASP A 52 -6.75 18.63 6.57
N ASP A 53 -6.77 19.80 5.93
CA ASP A 53 -5.58 20.61 5.73
C ASP A 53 -5.00 21.11 7.05
N SER A 54 -5.82 21.31 8.09
CA SER A 54 -5.34 21.72 9.42
C SER A 54 -4.41 20.68 10.05
N ARG A 55 -4.83 19.40 9.98
CA ARG A 55 -3.99 18.30 10.48
C ARG A 55 -2.74 18.11 9.62
N SER A 56 -2.85 18.27 8.30
CA SER A 56 -1.69 18.20 7.39
C SER A 56 -0.67 19.29 7.73
N VAL A 57 -1.12 20.54 7.94
CA VAL A 57 -0.25 21.66 8.36
C VAL A 57 0.43 21.34 9.69
N GLY A 58 -0.30 20.80 10.67
CA GLY A 58 0.28 20.38 11.94
C GLY A 58 1.35 19.28 11.80
N ARG A 59 1.23 18.42 10.79
CA ARG A 59 2.17 17.30 10.52
C ARG A 59 3.36 17.70 9.67
N TYR A 60 3.12 18.44 8.57
CA TYR A 60 4.10 18.69 7.50
C TYR A 60 4.49 20.17 7.38
N GLY A 61 3.88 21.08 8.17
CA GLY A 61 4.03 22.54 8.03
C GLY A 61 3.30 23.10 6.79
N ARG A 62 2.57 22.27 6.05
CA ARG A 62 1.79 22.65 4.86
C ARG A 62 0.64 21.68 4.62
N ALA A 63 -0.34 22.10 3.84
CA ALA A 63 -1.35 21.19 3.31
C ALA A 63 -0.72 20.16 2.34
N LEU A 64 -1.40 19.04 2.15
CA LEU A 64 -1.02 18.09 1.10
C LEU A 64 -1.10 18.76 -0.28
N THR A 65 -0.12 18.51 -1.12
CA THR A 65 -0.19 18.91 -2.53
C THR A 65 -1.33 18.17 -3.22
N PRO A 66 -1.83 18.65 -4.38
CA PRO A 66 -2.85 17.92 -5.13
C PRO A 66 -2.46 16.48 -5.46
N GLY A 67 -1.18 16.23 -5.79
CA GLY A 67 -0.67 14.88 -6.08
C GLY A 67 -0.70 13.99 -4.84
N GLU A 68 -0.19 14.47 -3.70
CA GLU A 68 -0.22 13.73 -2.43
C GLU A 68 -1.64 13.43 -1.96
N LEU A 69 -2.55 14.41 -2.12
CA LEU A 69 -3.95 14.21 -1.77
C LEU A 69 -4.60 13.14 -2.67
N GLY A 70 -4.38 13.23 -4.00
CA GLY A 70 -4.91 12.25 -4.94
C GLY A 70 -4.38 10.84 -4.67
N CYS A 71 -3.08 10.70 -4.41
CA CYS A 71 -2.46 9.44 -4.02
C CYS A 71 -3.10 8.88 -2.73
N SER A 72 -3.19 9.71 -1.68
CA SER A 72 -3.80 9.29 -0.40
C SER A 72 -5.23 8.83 -0.54
N LEU A 73 -6.06 9.56 -1.28
CA LEU A 73 -7.46 9.18 -1.55
C LEU A 73 -7.55 7.88 -2.36
N SER A 74 -6.62 7.67 -3.30
CA SER A 74 -6.55 6.45 -4.11
C SER A 74 -6.23 5.22 -3.26
N HIS A 75 -5.29 5.34 -2.32
CA HIS A 75 -5.00 4.27 -1.37
C HIS A 75 -6.18 3.98 -0.43
N VAL A 76 -6.90 5.01 0.03
CA VAL A 76 -8.14 4.81 0.81
C VAL A 76 -9.17 4.04 -0.01
N ARG A 77 -9.36 4.35 -1.31
CA ARG A 77 -10.23 3.56 -2.20
C ARG A 77 -9.78 2.10 -2.33
N ALA A 78 -8.47 1.84 -2.39
CA ALA A 78 -7.95 0.47 -2.43
C ALA A 78 -8.26 -0.29 -1.13
N TYR A 79 -8.19 0.38 0.02
CA TYR A 79 -8.63 -0.22 1.30
C TYR A 79 -10.13 -0.50 1.31
N ASP A 80 -10.96 0.41 0.82
CA ASP A 80 -12.41 0.20 0.70
C ASP A 80 -12.73 -1.00 -0.21
N GLN A 81 -12.02 -1.14 -1.34
CA GLN A 81 -12.15 -2.29 -2.23
C GLN A 81 -11.79 -3.60 -1.50
N LEU A 82 -10.64 -3.66 -0.83
CA LEU A 82 -10.25 -4.84 -0.05
C LEU A 82 -11.30 -5.19 0.99
N LEU A 83 -11.79 -4.21 1.74
CA LEU A 83 -12.80 -4.41 2.79
C LEU A 83 -14.15 -4.85 2.23
N GLY A 84 -14.47 -4.47 1.00
CA GLY A 84 -15.67 -4.90 0.27
C GLY A 84 -15.59 -6.32 -0.29
N THR A 85 -14.42 -6.96 -0.30
CA THR A 85 -14.23 -8.34 -0.76
C THR A 85 -14.22 -9.34 0.41
N GLY A 86 -14.22 -10.65 0.08
CA GLY A 86 -13.99 -11.73 1.05
C GLY A 86 -12.51 -12.06 1.29
N HIS A 87 -11.56 -11.24 0.78
CA HIS A 87 -10.13 -11.49 0.98
C HIS A 87 -9.65 -11.09 2.38
N GLU A 88 -8.76 -11.87 2.97
CA GLU A 88 -8.19 -11.60 4.30
C GLU A 88 -7.11 -10.53 4.26
N PHE A 89 -6.40 -10.42 3.12
CA PHE A 89 -5.39 -9.39 2.88
C PHE A 89 -5.31 -9.01 1.41
N GLY A 90 -4.67 -7.90 1.11
CA GLY A 90 -4.47 -7.40 -0.24
C GLY A 90 -3.02 -7.03 -0.53
N LEU A 91 -2.58 -7.29 -1.76
CA LEU A 91 -1.43 -6.66 -2.36
C LEU A 91 -1.92 -5.37 -3.02
N ILE A 92 -1.46 -4.22 -2.52
CA ILE A 92 -1.72 -2.91 -3.11
C ILE A 92 -0.52 -2.53 -3.98
N LEU A 93 -0.79 -2.17 -5.22
CA LEU A 93 0.23 -1.74 -6.20
C LEU A 93 -0.15 -0.39 -6.81
N GLU A 94 0.85 0.44 -7.11
CA GLU A 94 0.71 1.52 -8.07
C GLU A 94 1.01 1.01 -9.48
N ASP A 95 0.58 1.74 -10.51
CA ASP A 95 0.62 1.30 -11.91
C ASP A 95 2.03 1.33 -12.55
N ASP A 96 3.03 1.81 -11.82
CA ASP A 96 4.45 1.78 -12.17
C ASP A 96 5.25 0.67 -11.44
N ALA A 97 4.61 -0.10 -10.58
CA ALA A 97 5.24 -1.20 -9.86
C ALA A 97 5.80 -2.28 -10.81
N VAL A 98 6.98 -2.77 -10.47
CA VAL A 98 7.67 -3.90 -11.16
C VAL A 98 7.95 -5.00 -10.14
N LEU A 99 7.30 -6.13 -10.33
CA LEU A 99 7.40 -7.28 -9.43
C LEU A 99 8.54 -8.20 -9.87
N LEU A 100 9.32 -8.71 -8.91
CA LEU A 100 10.25 -9.82 -9.18
C LEU A 100 9.48 -11.13 -9.39
N PRO A 101 10.04 -12.09 -10.15
CA PRO A 101 9.34 -13.32 -10.54
C PRO A 101 8.83 -14.19 -9.38
N ASP A 102 9.46 -14.12 -8.23
CA ASP A 102 9.13 -14.91 -7.04
C ASP A 102 8.01 -14.30 -6.17
N VAL A 103 7.51 -13.10 -6.51
CA VAL A 103 6.37 -12.47 -5.79
C VAL A 103 5.14 -13.37 -5.79
N ALA A 104 4.84 -14.05 -6.90
CA ALA A 104 3.72 -14.98 -6.96
C ALA A 104 3.84 -16.11 -5.91
N ALA A 105 5.03 -16.70 -5.79
CA ALA A 105 5.30 -17.74 -4.79
C ALA A 105 5.24 -17.19 -3.36
N LEU A 106 5.74 -15.96 -3.14
CA LEU A 106 5.66 -15.27 -1.86
C LEU A 106 4.19 -15.09 -1.41
N LEU A 107 3.31 -14.64 -2.30
CA LEU A 107 1.90 -14.38 -1.98
C LEU A 107 1.15 -15.62 -1.50
N VAL A 108 1.47 -16.79 -2.05
CA VAL A 108 0.82 -18.07 -1.70
C VAL A 108 1.56 -18.85 -0.61
N SER A 109 2.71 -18.36 -0.15
CA SER A 109 3.49 -19.05 0.88
C SER A 109 2.72 -19.19 2.20
N ALA A 110 3.02 -20.24 2.96
CA ALA A 110 2.41 -20.46 4.25
C ALA A 110 2.77 -19.34 5.24
N GLU A 111 4.00 -18.85 5.18
CA GLU A 111 4.52 -17.78 6.04
C GLU A 111 3.77 -16.47 5.80
N THR A 112 3.54 -16.09 4.54
CA THR A 112 2.76 -14.90 4.20
C THR A 112 1.33 -15.04 4.69
N ARG A 113 0.67 -16.16 4.43
CA ARG A 113 -0.70 -16.40 4.85
C ARG A 113 -0.84 -16.35 6.36
N VAL A 114 -0.05 -17.14 7.09
CA VAL A 114 -0.11 -17.20 8.57
C VAL A 114 0.15 -15.83 9.19
N TRP A 115 1.06 -15.05 8.60
CA TRP A 115 1.34 -13.72 9.14
C TRP A 115 0.26 -12.71 8.78
N MET A 116 -0.28 -12.72 7.56
CA MET A 116 -1.29 -11.75 7.10
C MET A 116 -2.70 -12.07 7.59
N GLU A 117 -3.06 -13.35 7.74
CA GLU A 117 -4.35 -13.81 8.27
C GLU A 117 -4.41 -13.65 9.81
N SER A 118 -4.24 -12.43 10.28
CA SER A 118 -4.16 -12.08 11.71
C SER A 118 -5.23 -11.03 12.04
N PRO A 119 -5.84 -11.08 13.23
CA PRO A 119 -6.72 -10.02 13.71
C PRO A 119 -5.95 -8.74 14.07
N GLN A 120 -4.63 -8.81 14.25
CA GLN A 120 -3.80 -7.64 14.49
C GLN A 120 -3.56 -6.87 13.20
N PRO A 121 -3.61 -5.52 13.21
CA PRO A 121 -3.28 -4.72 12.04
C PRO A 121 -1.83 -4.96 11.58
N ARG A 122 -1.65 -5.47 10.35
CA ARG A 122 -0.34 -5.83 9.79
C ARG A 122 -0.15 -5.26 8.39
N LEU A 123 1.04 -4.72 8.16
CA LEU A 123 1.48 -4.20 6.87
C LEU A 123 2.91 -4.65 6.58
N LEU A 124 3.13 -5.19 5.38
CA LEU A 124 4.42 -5.67 4.91
C LEU A 124 4.84 -4.91 3.66
N LEU A 125 5.85 -4.05 3.77
CA LEU A 125 6.43 -3.37 2.63
C LEU A 125 7.24 -4.36 1.79
N LEU A 126 6.99 -4.37 0.49
CA LEU A 126 7.69 -5.20 -0.49
C LEU A 126 8.71 -4.38 -1.29
N THR A 127 8.73 -3.07 -1.05
CA THR A 127 9.58 -2.04 -1.67
C THR A 127 10.84 -1.79 -0.84
N PRO A 128 11.85 -1.08 -1.36
CA PRO A 128 13.07 -0.74 -0.62
C PRO A 128 12.79 -0.05 0.71
N ILE A 129 13.52 -0.41 1.74
CA ILE A 129 13.42 0.13 3.10
C ILE A 129 14.64 0.99 3.39
N ARG A 130 14.46 2.22 3.85
CA ARG A 130 15.56 3.15 4.18
C ARG A 130 16.30 2.79 5.46
N ALA A 131 15.59 2.29 6.46
CA ALA A 131 16.17 1.82 7.71
C ALA A 131 15.25 0.80 8.40
N PHE A 132 15.88 -0.26 8.91
CA PHE A 132 15.20 -1.31 9.69
C PHE A 132 16.09 -1.80 10.83
N LEU A 133 15.50 -2.54 11.76
CA LEU A 133 16.25 -3.22 12.80
C LEU A 133 16.70 -4.61 12.31
N ALA A 134 18.01 -4.76 12.07
CA ALA A 134 18.59 -6.07 11.75
C ALA A 134 18.46 -7.06 12.92
N ARG A 135 18.53 -6.56 14.17
CA ARG A 135 18.23 -7.37 15.36
C ARG A 135 16.74 -7.66 15.42
N GLY A 136 16.36 -8.92 15.32
CA GLY A 136 14.96 -9.36 15.27
C GLY A 136 14.45 -9.62 13.86
N ALA A 137 15.33 -9.60 12.84
CA ALA A 137 14.99 -10.13 11.52
C ALA A 137 14.60 -11.61 11.63
N VAL A 138 13.46 -11.97 11.06
CA VAL A 138 12.91 -13.32 11.12
C VAL A 138 12.91 -13.91 9.71
N PRO A 139 13.37 -15.16 9.50
CA PRO A 139 13.18 -15.84 8.22
C PRO A 139 11.71 -15.77 7.78
N PHE A 140 11.49 -15.48 6.50
CA PHE A 140 10.16 -15.29 5.95
C PHE A 140 10.15 -15.70 4.48
N ALA A 141 9.35 -16.70 4.12
CA ALA A 141 9.37 -17.31 2.82
C ALA A 141 10.80 -17.64 2.30
N THR A 142 10.93 -18.30 1.17
CA THR A 142 12.23 -18.70 0.63
C THR A 142 13.02 -17.48 0.14
N GLY A 143 14.19 -17.25 0.71
CA GLY A 143 15.10 -16.17 0.28
C GLY A 143 14.85 -14.81 0.94
N TYR A 144 13.81 -14.67 1.77
CA TYR A 144 13.44 -13.41 2.40
C TYR A 144 13.56 -13.46 3.92
N ARG A 145 13.76 -12.26 4.50
CA ARG A 145 13.62 -12.00 5.93
C ARG A 145 12.56 -10.92 6.14
N ARG A 146 11.75 -11.07 7.15
CA ARG A 146 10.87 -10.01 7.63
C ARG A 146 11.60 -9.20 8.68
N VAL A 147 11.63 -7.87 8.49
CA VAL A 147 12.34 -6.92 9.34
C VAL A 147 11.40 -5.84 9.87
N GLU A 148 11.66 -5.35 11.08
CA GLU A 148 10.92 -4.21 11.63
C GLU A 148 11.38 -2.92 10.97
N VAL A 149 10.46 -2.21 10.29
CA VAL A 149 10.74 -0.96 9.58
C VAL A 149 10.88 0.19 10.57
N ARG A 150 11.96 0.94 10.47
CA ARG A 150 12.18 2.19 11.20
C ARG A 150 11.90 3.41 10.35
N ARG A 151 12.27 3.34 9.08
CA ARG A 151 12.08 4.43 8.12
C ARG A 151 11.91 3.85 6.73
N ALA A 152 10.80 4.19 6.10
CA ALA A 152 10.52 3.89 4.70
C ALA A 152 9.68 5.04 4.13
N TRP A 153 9.76 5.18 2.84
CA TRP A 153 8.91 5.97 1.97
C TRP A 153 8.50 5.04 0.84
N GLU A 154 7.70 5.49 -0.07
CA GLU A 154 7.27 4.74 -1.24
C GLU A 154 6.12 3.76 -0.95
N GLY A 155 5.00 4.00 -1.64
CA GLY A 155 3.75 3.26 -1.47
C GLY A 155 3.40 2.34 -2.64
N TYR A 156 4.31 2.13 -3.61
CA TYR A 156 3.98 1.46 -4.86
C TYR A 156 3.84 -0.07 -4.78
N GLY A 157 4.14 -0.70 -3.61
CA GLY A 157 3.97 -2.15 -3.45
C GLY A 157 4.03 -2.63 -2.00
N TYR A 158 2.90 -3.09 -1.44
CA TYR A 158 2.85 -3.60 -0.07
C TYR A 158 1.67 -4.55 0.16
N LEU A 159 1.80 -5.45 1.13
CA LEU A 159 0.70 -6.25 1.65
C LEU A 159 0.06 -5.55 2.85
N VAL A 160 -1.27 -5.57 2.90
CA VAL A 160 -2.06 -5.04 4.01
C VAL A 160 -3.18 -6.01 4.35
N ASN A 161 -3.35 -6.35 5.64
CA ASN A 161 -4.50 -7.14 6.06
C ASN A 161 -5.73 -6.26 6.32
N ARG A 162 -6.90 -6.89 6.43
CA ARG A 162 -8.17 -6.18 6.64
C ARG A 162 -8.14 -5.25 7.85
N ALA A 163 -7.54 -5.69 8.96
CA ALA A 163 -7.45 -4.89 10.18
C ALA A 163 -6.60 -3.62 9.98
N ALA A 164 -5.47 -3.73 9.27
CA ALA A 164 -4.64 -2.57 8.94
C ALA A 164 -5.32 -1.67 7.90
N ALA A 165 -5.95 -2.23 6.87
CA ALA A 165 -6.67 -1.47 5.85
C ALA A 165 -7.81 -0.63 6.49
N ASP A 166 -8.60 -1.21 7.39
CA ASP A 166 -9.66 -0.48 8.11
C ASP A 166 -9.10 0.61 9.02
N ALA A 167 -8.00 0.33 9.74
CA ALA A 167 -7.33 1.31 10.57
C ALA A 167 -6.79 2.50 9.74
N MET A 168 -6.09 2.22 8.63
CA MET A 168 -5.50 3.25 7.75
C MET A 168 -6.59 4.09 7.08
N ARG A 169 -7.65 3.46 6.60
CA ARG A 169 -8.83 4.12 6.06
C ARG A 169 -9.43 5.12 7.05
N LYS A 170 -9.69 4.67 8.30
CA LYS A 170 -10.26 5.52 9.36
C LYS A 170 -9.32 6.67 9.77
N ILE A 171 -8.02 6.43 9.81
CA ILE A 171 -7.03 7.47 10.14
C ILE A 171 -7.01 8.56 9.09
N ASN A 172 -7.15 8.20 7.81
CA ASN A 172 -6.98 9.12 6.68
C ASN A 172 -8.29 9.45 5.95
N SER A 173 -9.40 9.43 6.65
CA SER A 173 -10.70 9.92 6.16
C SER A 173 -11.31 10.89 7.18
N PRO A 174 -11.28 12.22 6.91
CA PRO A 174 -10.72 12.90 5.73
C PRO A 174 -9.19 12.79 5.64
N ALA A 175 -8.65 12.90 4.39
CA ALA A 175 -7.23 12.69 4.13
C ALA A 175 -6.37 13.84 4.70
N TRP A 176 -5.32 13.48 5.42
CA TRP A 176 -4.38 14.44 6.01
C TRP A 176 -2.95 13.91 6.07
N LEU A 177 -2.75 12.61 5.85
CA LEU A 177 -1.44 11.98 5.72
C LEU A 177 -1.15 11.68 4.24
N SER A 178 0.11 11.81 3.85
CA SER A 178 0.61 11.20 2.62
C SER A 178 0.40 9.68 2.68
N ALA A 179 0.15 9.05 1.53
CA ALA A 179 -0.14 7.61 1.44
C ALA A 179 0.96 6.73 2.05
N ASP A 180 2.20 7.21 2.01
CA ASP A 180 3.41 6.52 2.44
C ASP A 180 3.99 7.03 3.78
N ASP A 181 3.24 7.80 4.57
CA ASP A 181 3.66 8.16 5.93
C ASP A 181 3.51 6.97 6.89
N TRP A 182 4.26 5.91 6.60
CA TRP A 182 4.21 4.63 7.31
C TRP A 182 4.41 4.75 8.81
N VAL A 183 5.24 5.71 9.24
CA VAL A 183 5.52 5.94 10.67
C VAL A 183 4.29 6.52 11.38
N ALA A 184 3.54 7.41 10.73
CA ALA A 184 2.30 7.92 11.30
C ALA A 184 1.24 6.82 11.39
N TYR A 185 1.03 6.07 10.31
CA TYR A 185 0.08 4.94 10.31
C TYR A 185 0.41 3.90 11.37
N ARG A 186 1.69 3.51 11.51
CA ARG A 186 2.13 2.60 12.56
C ARG A 186 1.74 3.09 13.95
N ARG A 187 1.97 4.36 14.26
CA ARG A 187 1.70 4.94 15.59
C ARG A 187 0.20 5.05 15.86
N LEU A 188 -0.54 5.60 14.91
CA LEU A 188 -1.96 5.90 15.07
C LEU A 188 -2.83 4.65 14.97
N GLY A 189 -2.52 3.75 14.05
CA GLY A 189 -3.26 2.51 13.82
C GLY A 189 -2.75 1.32 14.62
N ARG A 190 -1.69 1.49 15.42
CA ARG A 190 -1.01 0.37 16.11
C ARG A 190 -0.65 -0.76 15.16
N ILE A 191 -0.26 -0.40 13.93
CA ILE A 191 0.03 -1.35 12.86
C ILE A 191 1.41 -1.97 13.09
N GLU A 192 1.48 -3.29 13.05
CA GLU A 192 2.75 -4.01 12.95
C GLU A 192 3.32 -3.77 11.55
N LEU A 193 4.23 -2.80 11.45
CA LEU A 193 4.86 -2.38 10.20
C LEU A 193 6.19 -3.13 10.02
N CYS A 194 6.19 -4.05 9.09
CA CYS A 194 7.38 -4.80 8.67
C CYS A 194 7.69 -4.55 7.19
N GLY A 195 8.84 -5.02 6.77
CA GLY A 195 9.21 -5.05 5.36
C GLY A 195 10.02 -6.29 5.02
N LEU A 196 10.19 -6.59 3.75
CA LEU A 196 11.05 -7.67 3.27
C LEU A 196 12.47 -7.18 3.04
N ASP A 197 13.41 -8.05 3.38
CA ASP A 197 14.83 -7.91 3.06
C ASP A 197 15.33 -9.25 2.46
N PRO A 198 15.76 -9.24 1.19
CA PRO A 198 15.71 -8.12 0.23
C PRO A 198 14.27 -7.73 -0.15
N PHE A 199 14.09 -6.57 -0.79
CA PHE A 199 12.80 -6.17 -1.36
C PHE A 199 12.50 -6.96 -2.65
N CYS A 200 11.23 -7.05 -3.04
CA CYS A 200 10.82 -7.80 -4.24
C CYS A 200 9.92 -7.01 -5.20
N ILE A 201 9.64 -5.75 -4.92
CA ILE A 201 8.93 -4.84 -5.84
C ILE A 201 9.76 -3.58 -6.02
N GLY A 202 10.07 -3.25 -7.27
CA GLY A 202 10.65 -1.98 -7.71
C GLY A 202 9.62 -1.13 -8.46
N TYR A 203 10.08 -0.08 -9.13
CA TYR A 203 9.25 0.76 -9.98
C TYR A 203 9.99 1.13 -11.27
N LEU A 204 9.24 1.55 -12.28
CA LEU A 204 9.77 2.13 -13.51
C LEU A 204 9.65 3.65 -13.43
N ASP A 205 10.76 4.36 -13.75
CA ASP A 205 10.80 5.81 -13.93
C ASP A 205 9.98 6.26 -15.13
#